data_dce7f0eb65ed8dfa6166eb50d407ec4b
#
_entry.id   dce7f0eb65ed8dfa6166eb50d407ec4b
#
_cell.length_a   1.000
_cell.length_b   1.000
_cell.length_c   1.000
_cell.angle_alpha   90.00
_cell.angle_beta   90.00
_cell.angle_gamma   90.00
#
_symmetry.space_group_name_H-M   'P 1'
#
loop_
_entity.id
_entity.type
_entity.pdbx_description
1 polymer ?
#
loop_
_entity_poly.entity_id
_entity_poly.type
_entity_poly.pdbx_seq_one_letter_code
_entity_poly.pdbx_strand_id
1 'polypeptide(L)'
;MTRNDKDTITRRTENRHLLRRMKAGLMAARDTPHKGLLLTAYLAGAVLVWLFRGHLFGLDAYGMFSPVLNAVIDLLVPLYAVGGLLAVLVLLGTPWGGREAKEGLQKVGLVNHAGEAPILLCKQRDKDTPRLTLWEFDPCGIPLGEWEDKRARIETALNITIAKMTWAEGRKIICVYAVPAESDFPALLPWKDKYLSPDSFVLVLGESLTGPVTVNLANIPHILLGGSTGSGKSVLLKLLLMQAVEKGAEVYIADFKGGVDFPRVWRQKCHMCFREDELLHTLDQLTAVLECRKKRLEETECKDLDTYNEATGEGLPRLVFACDEVAEMLDKTGADNERKKLLAQIENKLSTIARQGRAFGIHLILATQRPDATIIPGQIRNNMDFRVCGRADSVLSQIILDNTSAAEQIPKDARGRFITGDGTVFQGYLFDEEQL
;
A
#
# COMPACT_ATOMS: atom_id res chain seq x y z
N MET A 1 26.20 -2.55 -32.58
CA MET A 1 26.09 -1.18 -32.06
C MET A 1 27.50 -0.59 -31.99
N THR A 2 27.78 0.40 -32.78
CA THR A 2 29.14 0.99 -32.86
C THR A 2 29.42 1.82 -31.59
N ARG A 3 30.73 2.07 -31.32
CA ARG A 3 31.16 2.89 -30.17
C ARG A 3 30.54 4.30 -30.23
N ASN A 4 30.37 4.85 -31.44
CA ASN A 4 29.71 6.14 -31.68
C ASN A 4 28.22 6.15 -31.35
N ASP A 5 27.51 5.02 -31.55
CA ASP A 5 26.08 4.91 -31.20
C ASP A 5 25.88 4.90 -29.68
N LYS A 6 26.79 4.23 -28.96
CA LYS A 6 26.76 4.22 -27.47
C LYS A 6 26.99 5.62 -26.92
N ASP A 7 27.98 6.35 -27.42
CA ASP A 7 28.28 7.71 -26.96
C ASP A 7 27.13 8.68 -27.22
N THR A 8 26.45 8.52 -28.37
CA THR A 8 25.29 9.37 -28.72
C THR A 8 24.07 9.10 -27.85
N ILE A 9 23.79 7.83 -27.51
CA ILE A 9 22.71 7.44 -26.64
C ILE A 9 22.98 7.92 -25.20
N THR A 10 24.19 7.72 -24.72
CA THR A 10 24.61 8.17 -23.39
C THR A 10 24.46 9.68 -23.23
N ARG A 11 24.91 10.47 -24.22
CA ARG A 11 24.75 11.93 -24.21
C ARG A 11 23.30 12.39 -24.25
N ARG A 12 22.42 11.72 -25.05
CA ARG A 12 20.98 12.04 -25.05
C ARG A 12 20.31 11.74 -23.71
N THR A 13 20.70 10.65 -23.09
CA THR A 13 20.21 10.26 -21.76
C THR A 13 20.68 11.26 -20.70
N GLU A 14 21.95 11.64 -20.71
CA GLU A 14 22.53 12.66 -19.82
C GLU A 14 21.85 14.03 -19.96
N ASN A 15 21.57 14.48 -21.19
CA ASN A 15 20.89 15.77 -21.40
C ASN A 15 19.44 15.74 -20.87
N ARG A 16 18.74 14.63 -21.03
CA ARG A 16 17.38 14.46 -20.48
C ARG A 16 17.42 14.51 -18.94
N HIS A 17 18.44 13.92 -18.32
CA HIS A 17 18.64 13.97 -16.88
C HIS A 17 19.01 15.35 -16.38
N LEU A 18 19.79 16.12 -17.12
CA LEU A 18 20.13 17.51 -16.79
C LEU A 18 18.86 18.37 -16.64
N LEU A 19 17.98 18.33 -17.64
CA LEU A 19 16.71 19.08 -17.59
C LEU A 19 15.82 18.66 -16.40
N ARG A 20 15.73 17.36 -16.11
CA ARG A 20 14.98 16.85 -14.95
C ARG A 20 15.61 17.30 -13.63
N ARG A 21 16.95 17.24 -13.51
CA ARG A 21 17.67 17.73 -12.33
C ARG A 21 17.49 19.22 -12.13
N MET A 22 17.50 20.01 -13.18
CA MET A 22 17.23 21.44 -13.09
C MET A 22 15.80 21.72 -12.57
N LYS A 23 14.80 21.01 -13.12
CA LYS A 23 13.41 21.11 -12.63
C LYS A 23 13.28 20.66 -11.17
N ALA A 24 13.91 19.56 -10.81
CA ALA A 24 13.96 19.08 -9.42
C ALA A 24 14.68 20.07 -8.48
N GLY A 25 15.77 20.71 -8.95
CA GLY A 25 16.48 21.74 -8.21
C GLY A 25 15.65 22.99 -7.95
N LEU A 26 14.86 23.40 -8.93
CA LEU A 26 13.93 24.53 -8.78
C LEU A 26 12.82 24.21 -7.76
N MET A 27 12.24 23.01 -7.82
CA MET A 27 11.26 22.57 -6.84
C MET A 27 11.88 22.44 -5.45
N ALA A 28 13.08 21.84 -5.34
CA ALA A 28 13.78 21.72 -4.06
C ALA A 28 14.13 23.07 -3.44
N ALA A 29 14.45 24.09 -4.26
CA ALA A 29 14.69 25.45 -3.78
C ALA A 29 13.41 26.13 -3.28
N ARG A 30 12.24 25.78 -3.85
CA ARG A 30 10.94 26.27 -3.39
C ARG A 30 10.51 25.61 -2.07
N ASP A 31 10.71 24.28 -1.95
CA ASP A 31 10.17 23.48 -0.86
C ASP A 31 11.10 23.42 0.37
N THR A 32 12.39 23.75 0.19
CA THR A 32 13.40 23.65 1.25
C THR A 32 14.05 25.01 1.50
N PRO A 33 13.88 25.65 2.69
CA PRO A 33 14.35 27.02 2.97
C PRO A 33 15.83 27.23 2.71
N HIS A 34 16.69 26.28 3.13
CA HIS A 34 18.16 26.42 2.95
C HIS A 34 18.58 26.31 1.47
N LYS A 35 17.87 25.50 0.67
CA LYS A 35 18.15 25.41 -0.77
C LYS A 35 17.66 26.66 -1.50
N GLY A 36 16.53 27.22 -1.06
CA GLY A 36 16.04 28.51 -1.53
C GLY A 36 17.01 29.64 -1.21
N LEU A 37 17.57 29.65 0.02
CA LEU A 37 18.59 30.63 0.42
C LEU A 37 19.85 30.54 -0.43
N LEU A 38 20.33 29.33 -0.74
CA LEU A 38 21.49 29.13 -1.62
C LEU A 38 21.24 29.67 -3.04
N LEU A 39 20.06 29.43 -3.59
CA LEU A 39 19.69 29.94 -4.91
C LEU A 39 19.58 31.47 -4.91
N THR A 40 18.95 32.07 -3.92
CA THR A 40 18.82 33.53 -3.79
C THR A 40 20.17 34.19 -3.53
N ALA A 41 21.05 33.58 -2.73
CA ALA A 41 22.42 34.06 -2.52
C ALA A 41 23.24 34.05 -3.80
N TYR A 42 23.13 32.99 -4.62
CA TYR A 42 23.79 32.93 -5.93
C TYR A 42 23.28 34.04 -6.86
N LEU A 43 21.96 34.23 -6.95
CA LEU A 43 21.35 35.27 -7.81
C LEU A 43 21.79 36.67 -7.36
N ALA A 44 21.77 36.94 -6.05
CA ALA A 44 22.24 38.22 -5.51
C ALA A 44 23.73 38.45 -5.80
N GLY A 45 24.57 37.41 -5.65
CA GLY A 45 26.00 37.45 -6.00
C GLY A 45 26.23 37.73 -7.48
N ALA A 46 25.48 37.08 -8.36
CA ALA A 46 25.58 37.30 -9.82
C ALA A 46 25.19 38.75 -10.21
N VAL A 47 24.15 39.29 -9.58
CA VAL A 47 23.74 40.71 -9.77
C VAL A 47 24.80 41.66 -9.26
N LEU A 48 25.38 41.42 -8.09
CA LEU A 48 26.48 42.22 -7.55
C LEU A 48 27.72 42.20 -8.46
N VAL A 49 28.15 41.03 -8.92
CA VAL A 49 29.25 40.92 -9.89
C VAL A 49 28.96 41.72 -11.15
N TRP A 50 27.73 41.65 -11.66
CA TRP A 50 27.32 42.38 -12.86
C TRP A 50 27.32 43.92 -12.62
N LEU A 51 26.83 44.40 -11.47
CA LEU A 51 26.80 45.81 -11.13
C LEU A 51 28.21 46.37 -10.92
N PHE A 52 29.09 45.64 -10.26
CA PHE A 52 30.44 46.12 -9.90
C PHE A 52 31.53 45.61 -10.86
N ARG A 53 31.18 45.08 -12.03
CA ARG A 53 32.12 44.47 -12.97
C ARG A 53 33.27 45.40 -13.39
N GLY A 54 33.00 46.70 -13.57
CA GLY A 54 34.00 47.68 -13.92
C GLY A 54 35.07 47.85 -12.82
N HIS A 55 34.68 47.85 -11.55
CA HIS A 55 35.60 47.92 -10.42
C HIS A 55 36.33 46.62 -10.17
N LEU A 56 35.65 45.48 -10.31
CA LEU A 56 36.20 44.15 -10.02
C LEU A 56 37.28 43.75 -11.02
N PHE A 57 37.12 44.13 -12.30
CA PHE A 57 38.05 43.72 -13.34
C PHE A 57 39.09 44.79 -13.73
N GLY A 58 39.04 46.04 -13.15
CA GLY A 58 40.05 47.07 -13.29
C GLY A 58 40.33 47.52 -14.74
N LEU A 59 39.30 47.56 -15.60
CA LEU A 59 39.43 47.64 -17.03
C LEU A 59 39.83 49.01 -17.55
N ASP A 60 39.67 50.04 -16.75
CA ASP A 60 40.05 51.42 -17.09
C ASP A 60 41.58 51.60 -17.20
N ALA A 61 42.36 50.64 -16.73
CA ALA A 61 43.82 50.66 -16.76
C ALA A 61 44.44 50.29 -18.15
N TYR A 62 43.66 49.74 -19.07
CA TYR A 62 44.18 49.16 -20.33
C TYR A 62 44.14 50.09 -21.57
N GLY A 63 43.89 51.40 -21.39
CA GLY A 63 44.00 52.40 -22.44
C GLY A 63 43.20 52.09 -23.70
N MET A 64 43.85 52.06 -24.89
CA MET A 64 43.21 51.86 -26.21
C MET A 64 42.45 50.54 -26.34
N PHE A 65 42.72 49.50 -25.56
CA PHE A 65 42.07 48.19 -25.61
C PHE A 65 40.87 48.12 -24.64
N SER A 66 40.63 49.12 -23.79
CA SER A 66 39.61 49.15 -22.78
C SER A 66 38.17 48.91 -23.38
N PRO A 67 37.77 49.51 -24.54
CA PRO A 67 36.45 49.26 -25.10
C PRO A 67 36.21 47.83 -25.54
N VAL A 68 37.24 47.16 -26.10
CA VAL A 68 37.16 45.77 -26.58
C VAL A 68 37.07 44.85 -25.37
N LEU A 69 37.89 45.06 -24.35
CA LEU A 69 37.84 44.27 -23.09
C LEU A 69 36.47 44.41 -22.39
N ASN A 70 35.93 45.62 -22.29
CA ASN A 70 34.62 45.86 -21.72
C ASN A 70 33.51 45.11 -22.46
N ALA A 71 33.51 45.14 -23.79
CA ALA A 71 32.55 44.42 -24.62
C ALA A 71 32.63 42.88 -24.40
N VAL A 72 33.85 42.35 -24.28
CA VAL A 72 34.09 40.93 -23.99
C VAL A 72 33.56 40.58 -22.55
N ILE A 73 33.79 41.41 -21.59
CA ILE A 73 33.31 41.16 -20.18
C ILE A 73 31.82 41.32 -20.09
N ASP A 74 31.23 42.32 -20.77
CA ASP A 74 29.77 42.49 -20.83
C ASP A 74 29.06 41.28 -21.46
N LEU A 75 29.74 40.50 -22.29
CA LEU A 75 29.23 39.26 -22.85
C LEU A 75 29.51 38.06 -21.92
N LEU A 76 30.72 37.98 -21.35
CA LEU A 76 31.15 36.81 -20.59
C LEU A 76 30.50 36.74 -19.19
N VAL A 77 30.26 37.87 -18.51
CA VAL A 77 29.69 37.90 -17.17
C VAL A 77 28.24 37.35 -17.15
N PRO A 78 27.32 37.78 -18.07
CA PRO A 78 26.00 37.18 -18.14
C PRO A 78 26.02 35.70 -18.51
N LEU A 79 26.91 35.33 -19.48
CA LEU A 79 27.04 33.94 -19.91
C LEU A 79 27.48 33.03 -18.73
N TYR A 80 28.45 33.49 -17.93
CA TYR A 80 28.92 32.80 -16.75
C TYR A 80 27.84 32.74 -15.65
N ALA A 81 27.07 33.82 -15.46
CA ALA A 81 25.96 33.86 -14.53
C ALA A 81 24.85 32.86 -14.91
N VAL A 82 24.49 32.78 -16.19
CA VAL A 82 23.50 31.80 -16.68
C VAL A 82 24.03 30.37 -16.54
N GLY A 83 25.27 30.11 -16.96
CA GLY A 83 25.90 28.80 -16.82
C GLY A 83 26.00 28.33 -15.37
N GLY A 84 26.37 29.24 -14.47
CA GLY A 84 26.41 28.98 -13.04
C GLY A 84 25.03 28.74 -12.42
N LEU A 85 24.01 29.48 -12.85
CA LEU A 85 22.62 29.25 -12.44
C LEU A 85 22.17 27.82 -12.82
N LEU A 86 22.46 27.42 -14.05
CA LEU A 86 22.14 26.05 -14.50
C LEU A 86 22.90 25.02 -13.67
N ALA A 87 24.18 25.25 -13.37
CA ALA A 87 24.99 24.36 -12.53
C ALA A 87 24.44 24.29 -11.08
N VAL A 88 24.05 25.42 -10.49
CA VAL A 88 23.42 25.46 -9.15
C VAL A 88 22.10 24.71 -9.14
N LEU A 89 21.23 24.89 -10.14
CA LEU A 89 19.97 24.14 -10.24
C LEU A 89 20.19 22.64 -10.36
N VAL A 90 21.18 22.21 -11.15
CA VAL A 90 21.55 20.79 -11.26
C VAL A 90 22.07 20.24 -9.95
N LEU A 91 22.92 20.99 -9.25
CA LEU A 91 23.47 20.63 -7.93
C LEU A 91 22.36 20.48 -6.89
N LEU A 92 21.46 21.45 -6.79
CA LEU A 92 20.32 21.43 -5.86
C LEU A 92 19.35 20.29 -6.15
N GLY A 93 19.20 19.89 -7.43
CA GLY A 93 18.33 18.81 -7.88
C GLY A 93 19.01 17.44 -7.92
N THR A 94 20.31 17.34 -7.62
CA THR A 94 21.00 16.06 -7.57
C THR A 94 20.77 15.43 -6.18
N PRO A 95 20.15 14.23 -6.11
CA PRO A 95 19.91 13.58 -4.83
C PRO A 95 21.22 13.10 -4.20
N TRP A 96 21.35 13.26 -2.88
CA TRP A 96 22.46 12.72 -2.12
C TRP A 96 22.46 11.18 -2.22
N GLY A 97 23.64 10.59 -2.46
CA GLY A 97 23.79 9.14 -2.62
C GLY A 97 23.40 8.61 -3.99
N GLY A 98 23.09 9.47 -4.97
CA GLY A 98 22.67 9.03 -6.31
C GLY A 98 23.72 8.21 -7.07
N ARG A 99 25.01 8.52 -6.86
CA ARG A 99 26.14 7.76 -7.44
C ARG A 99 26.28 6.39 -6.75
N GLU A 100 26.21 6.37 -5.43
CA GLU A 100 26.29 5.15 -4.61
C GLU A 100 25.12 4.22 -4.92
N ALA A 101 23.91 4.76 -5.06
CA ALA A 101 22.73 3.99 -5.46
C ALA A 101 22.91 3.35 -6.85
N LYS A 102 23.42 4.11 -7.82
CA LYS A 102 23.69 3.58 -9.17
C LYS A 102 24.73 2.46 -9.14
N GLU A 103 25.86 2.65 -8.43
CA GLU A 103 26.90 1.65 -8.28
C GLU A 103 26.41 0.40 -7.53
N GLY A 104 25.57 0.58 -6.48
CA GLY A 104 24.93 -0.51 -5.74
C GLY A 104 24.01 -1.35 -6.63
N LEU A 105 23.12 -0.69 -7.38
CA LEU A 105 22.21 -1.36 -8.31
C LEU A 105 22.96 -2.09 -9.44
N GLN A 106 24.06 -1.52 -9.92
CA GLN A 106 24.91 -2.17 -10.91
C GLN A 106 25.58 -3.43 -10.38
N LYS A 107 26.09 -3.40 -9.12
CA LYS A 107 26.71 -4.56 -8.46
C LYS A 107 25.75 -5.74 -8.26
N VAL A 108 24.47 -5.47 -8.01
CA VAL A 108 23.43 -6.50 -7.87
C VAL A 108 22.84 -6.95 -9.21
N GLY A 109 23.39 -6.44 -10.32
CA GLY A 109 23.02 -6.84 -11.67
C GLY A 109 21.66 -6.29 -12.13
N LEU A 110 21.19 -5.19 -11.54
CA LEU A 110 20.00 -4.49 -12.06
C LEU A 110 20.46 -3.52 -13.15
N VAL A 111 20.63 -4.05 -14.34
CA VAL A 111 21.13 -3.33 -15.52
C VAL A 111 20.32 -3.70 -16.75
N ASN A 112 20.17 -2.75 -17.67
CA ASN A 112 19.55 -3.03 -18.98
C ASN A 112 20.53 -3.77 -19.93
N HIS A 113 20.07 -4.13 -21.12
CA HIS A 113 20.89 -4.82 -22.13
C HIS A 113 22.13 -4.03 -22.59
N ALA A 114 22.18 -2.72 -22.35
CA ALA A 114 23.34 -1.87 -22.61
C ALA A 114 24.32 -1.77 -21.43
N GLY A 115 24.02 -2.43 -20.30
CA GLY A 115 24.80 -2.39 -19.07
C GLY A 115 24.56 -1.13 -18.22
N GLU A 116 23.50 -0.37 -18.48
CA GLU A 116 23.15 0.83 -17.72
C GLU A 116 22.27 0.47 -16.53
N ALA A 117 22.67 0.93 -15.34
CA ALA A 117 21.86 0.80 -14.12
C ALA A 117 20.87 1.97 -13.99
N PRO A 118 19.76 1.77 -13.26
CA PRO A 118 18.79 2.82 -12.95
C PRO A 118 19.44 4.04 -12.32
N ILE A 119 18.86 5.21 -12.58
CA ILE A 119 19.41 6.48 -12.09
C ILE A 119 18.44 7.09 -11.09
N LEU A 120 18.90 7.35 -9.88
CA LEU A 120 18.15 8.04 -8.86
C LEU A 120 17.92 9.50 -9.28
N LEU A 121 16.64 9.88 -9.40
CA LEU A 121 16.21 11.23 -9.83
C LEU A 121 15.90 12.11 -8.63
N CYS A 122 15.19 11.55 -7.64
CA CYS A 122 14.73 12.28 -6.48
C CYS A 122 14.73 11.37 -5.25
N LYS A 123 14.94 11.97 -4.08
CA LYS A 123 14.78 11.33 -2.77
C LYS A 123 14.10 12.32 -1.84
N GLN A 124 12.85 12.02 -1.45
CA GLN A 124 12.02 12.88 -0.61
C GLN A 124 11.55 12.11 0.62
N ARG A 125 11.40 12.79 1.76
CA ARG A 125 10.71 12.22 2.90
C ARG A 125 9.21 12.42 2.71
N ASP A 126 8.44 11.42 3.05
CA ASP A 126 7.00 11.52 3.11
C ASP A 126 6.58 12.52 4.20
N LYS A 127 5.54 13.34 3.93
CA LYS A 127 5.10 14.38 4.87
C LYS A 127 4.30 13.79 6.03
N ASP A 128 3.53 12.74 5.75
CA ASP A 128 2.62 12.12 6.71
C ASP A 128 3.33 11.03 7.52
N THR A 129 4.30 10.35 6.90
CA THR A 129 5.09 9.29 7.54
C THR A 129 6.58 9.62 7.49
N PRO A 130 7.15 10.31 8.51
CA PRO A 130 8.54 10.83 8.46
C PRO A 130 9.64 9.76 8.30
N ARG A 131 9.33 8.49 8.58
CA ARG A 131 10.26 7.35 8.37
C ARG A 131 10.27 6.88 6.92
N LEU A 132 9.20 7.15 6.17
CA LEU A 132 9.05 6.75 4.78
C LEU A 132 9.80 7.73 3.87
N THR A 133 10.58 7.21 2.96
CA THR A 133 11.26 7.97 1.92
C THR A 133 10.82 7.48 0.55
N LEU A 134 10.43 8.40 -0.31
CA LEU A 134 10.16 8.13 -1.72
C LEU A 134 11.44 8.33 -2.51
N TRP A 135 11.86 7.29 -3.21
CA TRP A 135 12.99 7.31 -4.15
C TRP A 135 12.45 7.14 -5.57
N GLU A 136 12.68 8.11 -6.40
CA GLU A 136 12.24 8.09 -7.80
C GLU A 136 13.44 7.73 -8.69
N PHE A 137 13.29 6.67 -9.48
CA PHE A 137 14.33 6.21 -10.39
C PHE A 137 13.88 6.32 -11.85
N ASP A 138 14.77 6.76 -12.72
CA ASP A 138 14.67 6.42 -14.14
C ASP A 138 15.12 4.96 -14.29
N PRO A 139 14.24 4.06 -14.71
CA PRO A 139 14.57 2.64 -14.79
C PRO A 139 15.51 2.27 -15.94
N CYS A 140 15.87 3.21 -16.79
CA CYS A 140 16.69 2.96 -18.00
C CYS A 140 16.15 1.81 -18.87
N GLY A 141 14.81 1.64 -18.92
CA GLY A 141 14.14 0.61 -19.70
C GLY A 141 14.00 -0.75 -19.01
N ILE A 142 14.38 -0.88 -17.74
CA ILE A 142 14.19 -2.10 -16.95
C ILE A 142 12.74 -2.15 -16.45
N PRO A 143 11.99 -3.23 -16.71
CA PRO A 143 10.61 -3.37 -16.29
C PRO A 143 10.50 -3.56 -14.76
N LEU A 144 9.35 -3.15 -14.18
CA LEU A 144 9.10 -3.26 -12.73
C LEU A 144 9.22 -4.69 -12.21
N GLY A 145 8.81 -5.69 -12.99
CA GLY A 145 8.94 -7.09 -12.61
C GLY A 145 10.38 -7.51 -12.29
N GLU A 146 11.38 -7.03 -13.04
CA GLU A 146 12.79 -7.29 -12.72
C GLU A 146 13.25 -6.63 -11.41
N TRP A 147 12.64 -5.52 -11.03
CA TRP A 147 12.89 -4.88 -9.74
C TRP A 147 12.28 -5.70 -8.60
N GLU A 148 11.07 -6.23 -8.80
CA GLU A 148 10.39 -7.09 -7.83
C GLU A 148 11.16 -8.39 -7.62
N ASP A 149 11.60 -9.04 -8.70
CA ASP A 149 12.43 -10.26 -8.65
C ASP A 149 13.75 -10.06 -7.90
N LYS A 150 14.32 -8.86 -7.98
CA LYS A 150 15.61 -8.53 -7.34
C LYS A 150 15.46 -7.73 -6.04
N ARG A 151 14.23 -7.61 -5.50
CA ARG A 151 13.90 -6.80 -4.32
C ARG A 151 14.89 -6.95 -3.18
N ALA A 152 15.13 -8.17 -2.70
CA ALA A 152 16.03 -8.44 -1.58
C ALA A 152 17.48 -7.96 -1.84
N ARG A 153 17.95 -8.08 -3.09
CA ARG A 153 19.27 -7.59 -3.48
C ARG A 153 19.34 -6.07 -3.54
N ILE A 154 18.27 -5.42 -4.00
CA ILE A 154 18.14 -3.96 -4.03
C ILE A 154 18.13 -3.42 -2.60
N GLU A 155 17.36 -4.02 -1.70
CA GLU A 155 17.30 -3.67 -0.27
C GLU A 155 18.69 -3.71 0.36
N THR A 156 19.43 -4.78 0.13
CA THR A 156 20.80 -4.93 0.63
C THR A 156 21.75 -3.88 0.01
N ALA A 157 21.66 -3.65 -1.31
CA ALA A 157 22.54 -2.72 -2.01
C ALA A 157 22.33 -1.26 -1.61
N LEU A 158 21.10 -0.88 -1.30
CA LEU A 158 20.73 0.49 -0.92
C LEU A 158 20.61 0.70 0.58
N ASN A 159 20.77 -0.35 1.38
CA ASN A 159 20.59 -0.38 2.84
C ASN A 159 19.24 0.21 3.27
N ILE A 160 18.17 -0.31 2.67
CA ILE A 160 16.79 0.09 2.90
C ILE A 160 15.89 -1.13 2.98
N THR A 161 14.71 -0.98 3.58
CA THR A 161 13.60 -1.93 3.45
C THR A 161 12.57 -1.32 2.51
N ILE A 162 12.24 -2.00 1.42
CA ILE A 162 11.28 -1.54 0.42
C ILE A 162 9.87 -1.87 0.90
N ALA A 163 9.06 -0.85 1.11
CA ALA A 163 7.65 -1.03 1.45
C ALA A 163 6.80 -1.32 0.20
N LYS A 164 7.02 -0.53 -0.87
CA LYS A 164 6.26 -0.65 -2.12
C LYS A 164 7.08 -0.14 -3.31
N MET A 165 6.86 -0.73 -4.48
CA MET A 165 7.36 -0.22 -5.76
C MET A 165 6.21 0.00 -6.72
N THR A 166 6.19 1.13 -7.43
CA THR A 166 5.11 1.45 -8.39
C THR A 166 5.65 2.24 -9.57
N TRP A 167 4.93 2.18 -10.68
CA TRP A 167 5.16 3.07 -11.82
C TRP A 167 4.61 4.48 -11.56
N ALA A 168 5.28 5.49 -12.08
CA ALA A 168 4.80 6.85 -12.21
C ALA A 168 5.07 7.40 -13.62
N GLU A 169 4.42 8.51 -13.98
CA GLU A 169 4.54 9.21 -15.27
C GLU A 169 4.43 8.28 -16.49
N GLY A 170 3.43 7.42 -16.52
CA GLY A 170 3.20 6.54 -17.68
C GLY A 170 4.32 5.54 -17.92
N ARG A 171 4.85 4.91 -16.88
CA ARG A 171 5.94 3.91 -16.90
C ARG A 171 7.32 4.48 -17.24
N LYS A 172 7.56 5.77 -16.99
CA LYS A 172 8.87 6.41 -17.18
C LYS A 172 9.69 6.48 -15.90
N ILE A 173 9.04 6.39 -14.74
CA ILE A 173 9.66 6.48 -13.43
C ILE A 173 9.18 5.31 -12.58
N ILE A 174 10.10 4.69 -11.84
CA ILE A 174 9.78 3.76 -10.78
C ILE A 174 9.92 4.49 -9.45
N CYS A 175 8.83 4.50 -8.70
CA CYS A 175 8.76 5.01 -7.33
C CYS A 175 9.00 3.86 -6.36
N VAL A 176 10.05 3.97 -5.55
CA VAL A 176 10.39 3.03 -4.48
C VAL A 176 10.09 3.72 -3.16
N TYR A 177 9.08 3.24 -2.46
CA TYR A 177 8.75 3.66 -1.10
C TYR A 177 9.59 2.82 -0.13
N ALA A 178 10.48 3.45 0.59
CA ALA A 178 11.46 2.76 1.41
C ALA A 178 11.59 3.38 2.80
N VAL A 179 11.89 2.51 3.76
CA VAL A 179 12.29 2.89 5.12
C VAL A 179 13.73 2.48 5.39
N PRO A 180 14.43 3.05 6.38
CA PRO A 180 15.75 2.57 6.77
C PRO A 180 15.76 1.06 7.04
N ALA A 181 16.84 0.36 6.68
CA ALA A 181 16.96 -1.09 6.82
C ALA A 181 16.78 -1.60 8.26
N GLU A 182 17.07 -0.76 9.24
CA GLU A 182 16.86 -1.04 10.67
C GLU A 182 15.40 -0.88 11.13
N SER A 183 14.50 -0.43 10.22
CA SER A 183 13.10 -0.28 10.54
C SER A 183 12.43 -1.63 10.56
N ASP A 184 12.12 -2.12 11.73
CA ASP A 184 11.35 -3.36 11.93
C ASP A 184 9.94 -3.04 12.43
N PHE A 185 9.04 -3.99 12.21
CA PHE A 185 7.71 -3.90 12.77
C PHE A 185 7.77 -4.21 14.27
N PRO A 186 6.99 -3.52 15.10
CA PRO A 186 6.91 -3.87 16.50
C PRO A 186 6.42 -5.31 16.66
N ALA A 187 6.95 -6.03 17.63
CA ALA A 187 6.52 -7.40 17.94
C ALA A 187 5.05 -7.46 18.39
N LEU A 188 4.58 -6.38 19.00
CA LEU A 188 3.22 -6.22 19.51
C LEU A 188 2.76 -4.77 19.27
N LEU A 189 1.53 -4.63 18.76
CA LEU A 189 0.93 -3.33 18.46
C LEU A 189 -0.45 -3.25 19.17
N PRO A 190 -0.56 -2.66 20.37
CA PRO A 190 -1.83 -2.59 21.11
C PRO A 190 -2.83 -1.69 20.37
N TRP A 191 -4.09 -2.13 20.33
CA TRP A 191 -5.21 -1.29 19.89
C TRP A 191 -5.42 -0.10 20.83
N LYS A 192 -5.83 1.01 20.25
CA LYS A 192 -6.30 2.20 20.98
C LYS A 192 -7.50 2.77 20.24
N ASP A 193 -8.50 3.25 20.96
CA ASP A 193 -9.75 3.77 20.38
C ASP A 193 -9.54 4.90 19.36
N LYS A 194 -8.47 5.68 19.51
CA LYS A 194 -8.08 6.72 18.54
C LYS A 194 -7.77 6.20 17.13
N TYR A 195 -7.55 4.88 16.98
CA TYR A 195 -7.30 4.25 15.68
C TYR A 195 -8.61 3.87 14.96
N LEU A 196 -9.74 3.89 15.67
CA LEU A 196 -11.05 3.69 15.03
C LEU A 196 -11.25 4.79 13.97
N SER A 197 -11.46 4.36 12.73
CA SER A 197 -11.71 5.31 11.64
C SER A 197 -13.02 6.07 11.88
N PRO A 198 -13.05 7.39 11.69
CA PRO A 198 -14.30 8.16 11.74
C PRO A 198 -15.21 7.87 10.54
N ASP A 199 -14.66 7.33 9.44
CA ASP A 199 -15.40 7.07 8.22
C ASP A 199 -16.37 5.90 8.40
N SER A 200 -17.52 6.01 7.72
CA SER A 200 -18.54 4.97 7.71
C SER A 200 -17.95 3.66 7.20
N PHE A 201 -17.99 2.64 8.06
CA PHE A 201 -17.61 1.26 7.77
C PHE A 201 -16.20 1.01 7.20
N VAL A 202 -15.26 1.91 7.50
CA VAL A 202 -13.81 1.68 7.33
C VAL A 202 -13.28 0.99 8.56
N LEU A 203 -12.74 -0.23 8.41
CA LEU A 203 -12.12 -1.02 9.47
C LEU A 203 -10.61 -0.93 9.34
N VAL A 204 -9.92 -0.80 10.48
CA VAL A 204 -8.46 -0.68 10.57
C VAL A 204 -7.88 -2.02 11.02
N LEU A 205 -6.91 -2.55 10.26
CA LEU A 205 -6.30 -3.85 10.53
C LEU A 205 -5.02 -3.74 11.36
N GLY A 206 -4.20 -2.73 11.07
CA GLY A 206 -2.87 -2.59 11.66
C GLY A 206 -2.06 -1.51 10.98
N GLU A 207 -0.74 -1.52 11.22
CA GLU A 207 0.22 -0.58 10.66
C GLU A 207 1.17 -1.27 9.69
N SER A 208 1.27 -0.73 8.48
CA SER A 208 2.32 -1.05 7.53
C SER A 208 3.49 -0.07 7.65
N LEU A 209 4.55 -0.31 6.90
CA LEU A 209 5.66 0.66 6.81
C LEU A 209 5.24 1.97 6.11
N THR A 210 4.13 1.95 5.38
CA THR A 210 3.58 3.11 4.66
C THR A 210 2.41 3.79 5.38
N GLY A 211 2.01 3.31 6.55
CA GLY A 211 0.89 3.82 7.34
C GLY A 211 -0.17 2.77 7.63
N PRO A 212 -1.34 3.18 8.15
CA PRO A 212 -2.39 2.26 8.54
C PRO A 212 -2.96 1.47 7.36
N VAL A 213 -3.21 0.18 7.59
CA VAL A 213 -3.91 -0.70 6.64
C VAL A 213 -5.38 -0.74 7.01
N THR A 214 -6.22 -0.35 6.07
CA THR A 214 -7.67 -0.25 6.25
C THR A 214 -8.44 -0.95 5.16
N VAL A 215 -9.68 -1.31 5.45
CA VAL A 215 -10.64 -1.81 4.47
C VAL A 215 -11.98 -1.09 4.63
N ASN A 216 -12.55 -0.62 3.54
CA ASN A 216 -13.89 -0.05 3.52
C ASN A 216 -14.87 -1.12 3.03
N LEU A 217 -15.70 -1.67 3.94
CA LEU A 217 -16.66 -2.72 3.60
C LEU A 217 -17.81 -2.23 2.71
N ALA A 218 -18.08 -0.95 2.63
CA ALA A 218 -19.05 -0.41 1.66
C ALA A 218 -18.56 -0.60 0.21
N ASN A 219 -17.24 -0.51 -0.01
CA ASN A 219 -16.62 -0.65 -1.32
C ASN A 219 -16.14 -2.08 -1.60
N ILE A 220 -15.52 -2.73 -0.59
CA ILE A 220 -15.00 -4.09 -0.67
C ILE A 220 -15.76 -4.94 0.35
N PRO A 221 -16.82 -5.65 -0.07
CA PRO A 221 -17.84 -6.16 0.84
C PRO A 221 -17.40 -7.34 1.70
N HIS A 222 -16.40 -8.11 1.27
CA HIS A 222 -16.08 -9.38 1.88
C HIS A 222 -14.58 -9.53 2.12
N ILE A 223 -14.23 -10.17 3.24
CA ILE A 223 -12.84 -10.36 3.68
C ILE A 223 -12.56 -11.87 3.80
N LEU A 224 -11.46 -12.32 3.20
CA LEU A 224 -10.90 -13.65 3.39
C LEU A 224 -9.61 -13.56 4.19
N LEU A 225 -9.59 -14.22 5.35
CA LEU A 225 -8.43 -14.26 6.25
C LEU A 225 -7.80 -15.66 6.24
N GLY A 226 -6.50 -15.72 5.99
CA GLY A 226 -5.73 -16.95 6.08
C GLY A 226 -4.60 -16.85 7.10
N GLY A 227 -4.11 -18.01 7.52
CA GLY A 227 -2.92 -18.09 8.37
C GLY A 227 -2.87 -19.35 9.20
N SER A 228 -1.68 -19.90 9.36
CA SER A 228 -1.43 -21.09 10.19
C SER A 228 -1.74 -20.83 11.66
N THR A 229 -1.92 -21.88 12.43
CA THR A 229 -2.14 -21.80 13.88
C THR A 229 -1.09 -20.91 14.57
N GLY A 230 -1.55 -19.99 15.41
CA GLY A 230 -0.68 -19.04 16.11
C GLY A 230 -0.16 -17.87 15.25
N SER A 231 -0.65 -17.68 14.02
CA SER A 231 -0.34 -16.50 13.19
C SER A 231 -0.96 -15.20 13.69
N GLY A 232 -2.02 -15.28 14.52
CA GLY A 232 -2.80 -14.13 14.97
C GLY A 232 -4.12 -13.92 14.21
N LYS A 233 -4.50 -14.86 13.31
CA LYS A 233 -5.71 -14.80 12.47
C LYS A 233 -6.99 -14.50 13.28
N SER A 234 -7.26 -15.28 14.33
CA SER A 234 -8.46 -15.09 15.17
C SER A 234 -8.43 -13.77 15.93
N VAL A 235 -7.24 -13.28 16.32
CA VAL A 235 -7.08 -11.94 16.92
C VAL A 235 -7.45 -10.85 15.94
N LEU A 236 -6.96 -10.94 14.69
CA LEU A 236 -7.33 -9.98 13.65
C LEU A 236 -8.81 -10.04 13.32
N LEU A 237 -9.40 -11.24 13.23
CA LEU A 237 -10.85 -11.40 13.05
C LEU A 237 -11.63 -10.67 14.14
N LYS A 238 -11.29 -10.90 15.40
CA LYS A 238 -11.94 -10.24 16.55
C LYS A 238 -11.79 -8.73 16.53
N LEU A 239 -10.62 -8.23 16.18
CA LEU A 239 -10.40 -6.78 15.98
C LEU A 239 -11.34 -6.17 14.94
N LEU A 240 -11.58 -6.86 13.83
CA LEU A 240 -12.52 -6.40 12.80
C LEU A 240 -13.97 -6.45 13.29
N LEU A 241 -14.34 -7.51 14.01
CA LEU A 241 -15.69 -7.67 14.55
C LEU A 241 -15.99 -6.65 15.64
N MET A 242 -15.04 -6.37 16.52
CA MET A 242 -15.18 -5.32 17.54
C MET A 242 -15.49 -3.97 16.87
N GLN A 243 -14.71 -3.58 15.86
CA GLN A 243 -14.96 -2.34 15.13
C GLN A 243 -16.30 -2.33 14.41
N ALA A 244 -16.76 -3.48 13.88
CA ALA A 244 -18.08 -3.59 13.26
C ALA A 244 -19.20 -3.35 14.29
N VAL A 245 -19.08 -3.92 15.51
CA VAL A 245 -20.02 -3.69 16.61
C VAL A 245 -20.02 -2.22 17.02
N GLU A 246 -18.85 -1.60 17.21
CA GLU A 246 -18.72 -0.18 17.59
C GLU A 246 -19.30 0.77 16.52
N LYS A 247 -19.30 0.34 15.26
CA LYS A 247 -19.92 1.05 14.15
C LYS A 247 -21.41 0.75 13.96
N GLY A 248 -22.04 0.04 14.91
CA GLY A 248 -23.47 -0.24 14.90
C GLY A 248 -23.91 -1.34 13.93
N ALA A 249 -23.01 -2.23 13.51
CA ALA A 249 -23.39 -3.39 12.73
C ALA A 249 -23.99 -4.49 13.62
N GLU A 250 -24.95 -5.24 13.09
CA GLU A 250 -25.37 -6.52 13.68
C GLU A 250 -24.40 -7.61 13.23
N VAL A 251 -23.77 -8.28 14.21
CA VAL A 251 -22.71 -9.25 13.96
C VAL A 251 -23.19 -10.67 14.27
N TYR A 252 -22.98 -11.58 13.33
CA TYR A 252 -23.30 -13.00 13.39
C TYR A 252 -22.02 -13.80 13.30
N ILE A 253 -21.77 -14.70 14.27
CA ILE A 253 -20.52 -15.46 14.37
C ILE A 253 -20.81 -16.95 14.39
N ALA A 254 -20.24 -17.68 13.44
CA ALA A 254 -20.22 -19.15 13.43
C ALA A 254 -18.93 -19.65 14.08
N ASP A 255 -19.09 -20.36 15.22
CA ASP A 255 -17.97 -20.94 15.99
C ASP A 255 -18.27 -22.40 16.36
N PHE A 256 -17.79 -23.32 15.53
CA PHE A 256 -17.98 -24.76 15.71
C PHE A 256 -17.08 -25.38 16.77
N LYS A 257 -16.19 -24.59 17.39
CA LYS A 257 -15.37 -25.00 18.53
C LYS A 257 -16.07 -24.82 19.88
N GLY A 258 -17.39 -24.55 19.87
CA GLY A 258 -18.22 -24.45 21.05
C GLY A 258 -18.05 -23.18 21.88
N GLY A 259 -17.57 -22.10 21.27
CA GLY A 259 -17.42 -20.80 21.93
C GLY A 259 -16.12 -20.63 22.70
N VAL A 260 -15.13 -21.49 22.46
CA VAL A 260 -13.81 -21.39 23.14
C VAL A 260 -13.05 -20.16 22.64
N ASP A 261 -13.14 -19.88 21.35
CA ASP A 261 -12.45 -18.75 20.73
C ASP A 261 -13.18 -17.41 20.99
N PHE A 262 -14.48 -17.44 21.37
CA PHE A 262 -15.29 -16.24 21.64
C PHE A 262 -15.84 -16.24 23.06
N PRO A 263 -15.20 -15.53 24.00
CA PRO A 263 -15.64 -15.40 25.40
C PRO A 263 -17.06 -14.84 25.54
N ARG A 264 -17.60 -14.91 26.79
CA ARG A 264 -18.99 -14.53 27.10
C ARG A 264 -19.39 -13.14 26.63
N VAL A 265 -18.46 -12.19 26.57
CA VAL A 265 -18.69 -10.82 26.08
C VAL A 265 -19.23 -10.81 24.65
N TRP A 266 -18.68 -11.64 23.77
CA TRP A 266 -19.14 -11.76 22.38
C TRP A 266 -20.58 -12.28 22.28
N ARG A 267 -20.96 -13.22 23.15
CA ARG A 267 -22.34 -13.75 23.20
C ARG A 267 -23.38 -12.72 23.64
N GLN A 268 -22.95 -11.65 24.30
CA GLN A 268 -23.84 -10.55 24.72
C GLN A 268 -23.99 -9.50 23.63
N LYS A 269 -23.02 -9.34 22.74
CA LYS A 269 -22.96 -8.31 21.69
C LYS A 269 -23.29 -8.85 20.30
N CYS A 270 -23.16 -10.16 20.07
CA CYS A 270 -23.26 -10.78 18.75
C CYS A 270 -24.19 -11.99 18.78
N HIS A 271 -24.72 -12.34 17.60
CA HIS A 271 -25.50 -13.56 17.39
C HIS A 271 -24.55 -14.73 17.15
N MET A 272 -24.59 -15.75 18.00
CA MET A 272 -23.66 -16.89 17.92
C MET A 272 -24.37 -18.10 17.32
N CYS A 273 -23.67 -18.82 16.43
CA CYS A 273 -24.09 -20.11 15.87
C CYS A 273 -23.01 -21.16 16.20
N PHE A 274 -23.39 -22.21 16.91
CA PHE A 274 -22.47 -23.28 17.34
C PHE A 274 -22.70 -24.58 16.59
N ARG A 275 -23.81 -24.70 15.86
CA ARG A 275 -24.21 -25.90 15.13
C ARG A 275 -24.67 -25.55 13.71
N GLU A 276 -24.62 -26.54 12.83
CA GLU A 276 -24.97 -26.40 11.41
C GLU A 276 -26.45 -26.01 11.19
N ASP A 277 -27.37 -26.50 12.03
CA ASP A 277 -28.79 -26.15 11.98
C ASP A 277 -29.05 -24.68 12.38
N GLU A 278 -28.38 -24.21 13.43
CA GLU A 278 -28.41 -22.81 13.85
C GLU A 278 -27.83 -21.89 12.78
N LEU A 279 -26.73 -22.31 12.17
CA LEU A 279 -26.10 -21.59 11.05
C LEU A 279 -27.02 -21.49 9.84
N LEU A 280 -27.66 -22.62 9.43
CA LEU A 280 -28.60 -22.59 8.31
C LEU A 280 -29.76 -21.61 8.59
N HIS A 281 -30.32 -21.64 9.79
CA HIS A 281 -31.38 -20.72 10.20
C HIS A 281 -30.91 -19.26 10.13
N THR A 282 -29.72 -18.96 10.61
CA THR A 282 -29.13 -17.60 10.55
C THR A 282 -28.92 -17.16 9.09
N LEU A 283 -28.41 -18.02 8.22
CA LEU A 283 -28.24 -17.70 6.81
C LEU A 283 -29.58 -17.56 6.07
N ASP A 284 -30.64 -18.27 6.50
CA ASP A 284 -32.00 -18.06 6.03
C ASP A 284 -32.52 -16.66 6.38
N GLN A 285 -32.27 -16.20 7.61
CA GLN A 285 -32.62 -14.85 8.05
C GLN A 285 -31.85 -13.80 7.24
N LEU A 286 -30.53 -13.94 7.08
CA LEU A 286 -29.72 -13.00 6.32
C LEU A 286 -30.14 -12.92 4.84
N THR A 287 -30.47 -14.05 4.22
CA THR A 287 -30.97 -14.07 2.84
C THR A 287 -32.37 -13.48 2.72
N ALA A 288 -33.23 -13.66 3.72
CA ALA A 288 -34.54 -13.01 3.76
C ALA A 288 -34.40 -11.49 3.91
N VAL A 289 -33.49 -11.00 4.76
CA VAL A 289 -33.18 -9.57 4.87
C VAL A 289 -32.66 -9.03 3.54
N LEU A 290 -31.79 -9.78 2.86
CA LEU A 290 -31.29 -9.39 1.54
C LEU A 290 -32.42 -9.17 0.54
N GLU A 291 -33.36 -10.11 0.45
CA GLU A 291 -34.52 -9.99 -0.45
C GLU A 291 -35.49 -8.85 -0.04
N CYS A 292 -35.65 -8.62 1.27
CA CYS A 292 -36.45 -7.49 1.75
C CYS A 292 -35.77 -6.14 1.38
N ARG A 293 -34.46 -6.02 1.57
CA ARG A 293 -33.71 -4.81 1.22
C ARG A 293 -33.69 -4.56 -0.29
N LYS A 294 -33.65 -5.61 -1.12
CA LYS A 294 -33.80 -5.46 -2.59
C LYS A 294 -35.06 -4.71 -2.94
N LYS A 295 -36.21 -5.16 -2.41
CA LYS A 295 -37.51 -4.53 -2.68
C LYS A 295 -37.54 -3.06 -2.20
N ARG A 296 -37.02 -2.79 -0.99
CA ARG A 296 -36.98 -1.43 -0.45
C ARG A 296 -36.12 -0.49 -1.29
N LEU A 297 -34.96 -0.93 -1.74
CA LEU A 297 -34.06 -0.14 -2.58
C LEU A 297 -34.65 0.08 -3.97
N GLU A 298 -35.36 -0.92 -4.53
CA GLU A 298 -36.08 -0.82 -5.80
C GLU A 298 -37.23 0.20 -5.70
N GLU A 299 -38.05 0.14 -4.65
CA GLU A 299 -39.17 1.06 -4.39
C GLU A 299 -38.72 2.51 -4.19
N THR A 300 -37.52 2.71 -3.67
CA THR A 300 -36.94 4.06 -3.39
C THR A 300 -35.94 4.52 -4.45
N GLU A 301 -35.72 3.73 -5.51
CA GLU A 301 -34.75 3.98 -6.58
C GLU A 301 -33.32 4.22 -6.04
N CYS A 302 -32.98 3.63 -4.87
CA CYS A 302 -31.68 3.74 -4.25
C CYS A 302 -30.72 2.65 -4.76
N LYS A 303 -29.44 3.02 -4.98
CA LYS A 303 -28.42 2.11 -5.52
C LYS A 303 -27.79 1.19 -4.46
N ASP A 304 -27.77 1.62 -3.19
CA ASP A 304 -27.13 0.94 -2.08
C ASP A 304 -27.76 1.34 -0.73
N LEU A 305 -27.37 0.62 0.33
CA LEU A 305 -27.85 0.84 1.69
C LEU A 305 -27.56 2.26 2.21
N ASP A 306 -26.42 2.83 1.88
CA ASP A 306 -26.04 4.17 2.36
C ASP A 306 -26.96 5.23 1.75
N THR A 307 -27.18 5.18 0.44
CA THR A 307 -28.14 6.09 -0.24
C THR A 307 -29.57 5.89 0.23
N TYR A 308 -29.95 4.65 0.56
CA TYR A 308 -31.27 4.37 1.15
C TYR A 308 -31.42 5.02 2.53
N ASN A 309 -30.45 4.82 3.41
CA ASN A 309 -30.46 5.40 4.75
C ASN A 309 -30.44 6.93 4.73
N GLU A 310 -29.69 7.53 3.80
CA GLU A 310 -29.69 8.99 3.58
C GLU A 310 -31.04 9.51 3.10
N ALA A 311 -31.68 8.80 2.17
CA ALA A 311 -32.96 9.22 1.58
C ALA A 311 -34.16 9.03 2.53
N THR A 312 -34.17 7.95 3.33
CA THR A 312 -35.33 7.59 4.17
C THR A 312 -35.15 7.99 5.64
N GLY A 313 -33.91 8.10 6.12
CA GLY A 313 -33.61 8.32 7.53
C GLY A 313 -33.86 7.09 8.42
N GLU A 314 -34.12 5.90 7.85
CA GLU A 314 -34.42 4.68 8.62
C GLU A 314 -33.21 4.17 9.41
N GLY A 315 -31.99 4.39 8.93
CA GLY A 315 -30.76 3.97 9.62
C GLY A 315 -30.61 2.45 9.72
N LEU A 316 -30.95 1.71 8.65
CA LEU A 316 -30.78 0.26 8.62
C LEU A 316 -29.35 -0.15 8.87
N PRO A 317 -29.08 -1.06 9.85
CA PRO A 317 -27.70 -1.46 10.19
C PRO A 317 -27.07 -2.30 9.09
N ARG A 318 -25.75 -2.28 9.00
CA ARG A 318 -25.03 -3.30 8.22
C ARG A 318 -25.01 -4.61 8.98
N LEU A 319 -25.02 -5.72 8.23
CA LEU A 319 -24.97 -7.07 8.79
C LEU A 319 -23.64 -7.70 8.46
N VAL A 320 -22.94 -8.22 9.45
CA VAL A 320 -21.63 -8.86 9.27
C VAL A 320 -21.72 -10.31 9.74
N PHE A 321 -21.55 -11.24 8.82
CA PHE A 321 -21.40 -12.66 9.14
C PHE A 321 -19.92 -13.04 9.15
N ALA A 322 -19.48 -13.71 10.21
CA ALA A 322 -18.08 -14.14 10.41
C ALA A 322 -17.98 -15.62 10.74
N CYS A 323 -16.89 -16.25 10.28
CA CYS A 323 -16.53 -17.61 10.64
C CYS A 323 -15.01 -17.70 10.82
N ASP A 324 -14.52 -18.22 11.97
CA ASP A 324 -13.08 -18.36 12.23
C ASP A 324 -12.44 -19.53 11.49
N GLU A 325 -13.21 -20.59 11.19
CA GLU A 325 -12.71 -21.74 10.43
C GLU A 325 -13.76 -22.26 9.43
N VAL A 326 -13.70 -21.69 8.23
CA VAL A 326 -14.63 -22.08 7.13
C VAL A 326 -14.49 -23.55 6.76
N ALA A 327 -13.29 -24.12 6.92
CA ALA A 327 -13.06 -25.51 6.63
C ALA A 327 -13.91 -26.44 7.53
N GLU A 328 -14.08 -26.10 8.80
CA GLU A 328 -14.97 -26.87 9.70
C GLU A 328 -16.45 -26.72 9.30
N MET A 329 -16.81 -25.52 8.84
CA MET A 329 -18.19 -25.20 8.44
C MET A 329 -18.63 -25.90 7.16
N LEU A 330 -17.73 -26.13 6.18
CA LEU A 330 -18.07 -26.60 4.84
C LEU A 330 -17.51 -28.01 4.50
N ASP A 331 -16.80 -28.65 5.44
CA ASP A 331 -16.19 -29.96 5.20
C ASP A 331 -17.25 -31.06 5.05
N LYS A 332 -17.34 -31.60 3.84
CA LYS A 332 -18.25 -32.71 3.47
C LYS A 332 -17.62 -34.09 3.64
N THR A 333 -16.37 -34.17 4.12
CA THR A 333 -15.63 -35.42 4.26
C THR A 333 -16.29 -36.30 5.32
N GLY A 334 -16.64 -37.54 4.96
CA GLY A 334 -17.30 -38.49 5.86
C GLY A 334 -18.75 -38.13 6.24
N ALA A 335 -19.33 -37.06 5.67
CA ALA A 335 -20.72 -36.70 5.92
C ALA A 335 -21.70 -37.68 5.25
N ASP A 336 -22.79 -38.01 5.94
CA ASP A 336 -23.91 -38.74 5.37
C ASP A 336 -24.71 -37.87 4.35
N ASN A 337 -25.70 -38.45 3.70
CA ASN A 337 -26.45 -37.78 2.65
C ASN A 337 -27.27 -36.59 3.19
N GLU A 338 -27.78 -36.65 4.41
CA GLU A 338 -28.56 -35.57 5.01
C GLU A 338 -27.66 -34.37 5.37
N ARG A 339 -26.54 -34.62 6.01
CA ARG A 339 -25.55 -33.59 6.31
C ARG A 339 -24.98 -32.95 5.03
N LYS A 340 -24.71 -33.74 3.98
CA LYS A 340 -24.28 -33.21 2.68
C LYS A 340 -25.31 -32.26 2.06
N LYS A 341 -26.62 -32.56 2.19
CA LYS A 341 -27.67 -31.65 1.74
C LYS A 341 -27.70 -30.36 2.56
N LEU A 342 -27.57 -30.46 3.88
CA LEU A 342 -27.51 -29.30 4.78
C LEU A 342 -26.31 -28.40 4.44
N LEU A 343 -25.13 -28.97 4.28
CA LEU A 343 -23.93 -28.21 3.92
C LEU A 343 -24.05 -27.57 2.52
N ALA A 344 -24.72 -28.23 1.57
CA ALA A 344 -24.99 -27.64 0.26
C ALA A 344 -25.96 -26.44 0.33
N GLN A 345 -26.94 -26.46 1.23
CA GLN A 345 -27.82 -25.32 1.46
C GLN A 345 -27.06 -24.15 2.09
N ILE A 346 -26.22 -24.40 3.09
CA ILE A 346 -25.33 -23.40 3.72
C ILE A 346 -24.43 -22.75 2.65
N GLU A 347 -23.76 -23.56 1.83
CA GLU A 347 -22.91 -23.11 0.73
C GLU A 347 -23.63 -22.20 -0.27
N ASN A 348 -24.85 -22.60 -0.68
CA ASN A 348 -25.67 -21.82 -1.60
C ASN A 348 -26.05 -20.44 -1.03
N LYS A 349 -26.41 -20.37 0.25
CA LYS A 349 -26.74 -19.10 0.90
C LYS A 349 -25.56 -18.19 1.06
N LEU A 350 -24.41 -18.73 1.50
CA LEU A 350 -23.15 -17.97 1.54
C LEU A 350 -22.75 -17.47 0.16
N SER A 351 -22.88 -18.30 -0.88
CA SER A 351 -22.60 -17.89 -2.27
C SER A 351 -23.54 -16.79 -2.75
N THR A 352 -24.81 -16.81 -2.32
CA THR A 352 -25.79 -15.77 -2.63
C THR A 352 -25.42 -14.44 -1.96
N ILE A 353 -25.07 -14.48 -0.67
CA ILE A 353 -24.62 -13.30 0.06
C ILE A 353 -23.31 -12.76 -0.53
N ALA A 354 -22.34 -13.62 -0.85
CA ALA A 354 -21.08 -13.22 -1.46
C ALA A 354 -21.24 -12.49 -2.79
N ARG A 355 -22.21 -12.90 -3.61
CA ARG A 355 -22.46 -12.26 -4.92
C ARG A 355 -23.28 -10.98 -4.84
N GLN A 356 -24.16 -10.86 -3.85
CA GLN A 356 -25.19 -9.81 -3.85
C GLN A 356 -25.15 -8.91 -2.62
N GLY A 357 -24.53 -9.32 -1.52
CA GLY A 357 -24.59 -8.64 -0.23
C GLY A 357 -24.12 -7.19 -0.22
N ARG A 358 -23.19 -6.81 -1.12
CA ARG A 358 -22.56 -5.49 -1.15
C ARG A 358 -23.56 -4.33 -1.11
N ALA A 359 -24.43 -4.24 -2.08
CA ALA A 359 -25.38 -3.13 -2.20
C ALA A 359 -26.38 -3.09 -1.02
N PHE A 360 -26.63 -4.23 -0.40
CA PHE A 360 -27.60 -4.37 0.68
C PHE A 360 -26.99 -4.34 2.08
N GLY A 361 -25.67 -4.03 2.18
CA GLY A 361 -24.94 -3.91 3.43
C GLY A 361 -24.82 -5.22 4.22
N ILE A 362 -24.68 -6.36 3.52
CA ILE A 362 -24.44 -7.67 4.13
C ILE A 362 -23.05 -8.15 3.75
N HIS A 363 -22.21 -8.35 4.75
CA HIS A 363 -20.78 -8.59 4.60
C HIS A 363 -20.36 -9.94 5.17
N LEU A 364 -19.38 -10.59 4.53
CA LEU A 364 -18.76 -11.83 4.99
C LEU A 364 -17.33 -11.59 5.41
N ILE A 365 -16.94 -12.08 6.59
CA ILE A 365 -15.55 -12.17 7.04
C ILE A 365 -15.25 -13.64 7.32
N LEU A 366 -14.63 -14.30 6.37
CA LEU A 366 -14.36 -15.73 6.44
C LEU A 366 -12.88 -15.99 6.69
N ALA A 367 -12.59 -16.89 7.63
CA ALA A 367 -11.22 -17.20 7.98
C ALA A 367 -10.94 -18.73 7.90
N THR A 368 -9.70 -19.10 7.57
CA THR A 368 -9.27 -20.51 7.53
C THR A 368 -7.79 -20.67 7.85
N GLN A 369 -7.44 -21.81 8.47
CA GLN A 369 -6.07 -22.23 8.68
C GLN A 369 -5.70 -23.44 7.80
N ARG A 370 -6.69 -24.08 7.14
CA ARG A 370 -6.47 -25.31 6.38
C ARG A 370 -6.13 -25.01 4.93
N PRO A 371 -5.05 -25.56 4.41
CA PRO A 371 -4.62 -25.38 3.03
C PRO A 371 -5.36 -26.31 2.06
N ASP A 372 -6.71 -26.28 2.08
CA ASP A 372 -7.52 -27.10 1.18
C ASP A 372 -8.39 -26.20 0.28
N ALA A 373 -7.98 -26.13 -0.99
CA ALA A 373 -8.66 -25.32 -2.00
C ALA A 373 -10.06 -25.82 -2.34
N THR A 374 -10.39 -27.07 -2.01
CA THR A 374 -11.69 -27.68 -2.33
C THR A 374 -12.77 -27.30 -1.32
N ILE A 375 -12.39 -26.85 -0.12
CA ILE A 375 -13.31 -26.56 0.97
C ILE A 375 -14.03 -25.25 0.77
N ILE A 376 -13.34 -24.21 0.29
CA ILE A 376 -13.99 -22.92 -0.01
C ILE A 376 -14.38 -22.90 -1.48
N PRO A 377 -15.67 -23.02 -1.80
CA PRO A 377 -16.13 -23.04 -3.19
C PRO A 377 -15.66 -21.80 -3.96
N GLY A 378 -15.29 -22.01 -5.21
CA GLY A 378 -14.79 -20.92 -6.07
C GLY A 378 -15.75 -19.74 -6.17
N GLN A 379 -17.07 -20.01 -6.14
CA GLN A 379 -18.10 -18.95 -6.15
C GLN A 379 -18.05 -18.05 -4.92
N ILE A 380 -17.67 -18.55 -3.75
CA ILE A 380 -17.48 -17.75 -2.54
C ILE A 380 -16.12 -17.05 -2.65
N ARG A 381 -15.03 -17.81 -2.88
CA ARG A 381 -13.66 -17.29 -2.90
C ARG A 381 -13.47 -16.15 -3.92
N ASN A 382 -14.08 -16.24 -5.09
CA ASN A 382 -13.95 -15.25 -6.15
C ASN A 382 -14.67 -13.92 -5.84
N ASN A 383 -15.55 -13.90 -4.84
CA ASN A 383 -16.22 -12.69 -4.37
C ASN A 383 -15.60 -12.14 -3.06
N MET A 384 -14.52 -12.77 -2.56
CA MET A 384 -13.78 -12.28 -1.40
C MET A 384 -12.63 -11.39 -1.90
N ASP A 385 -12.93 -10.11 -2.13
CA ASP A 385 -12.02 -9.19 -2.80
C ASP A 385 -10.88 -8.70 -1.89
N PHE A 386 -11.13 -8.57 -0.58
CA PHE A 386 -10.09 -8.22 0.37
C PHE A 386 -9.52 -9.47 1.01
N ARG A 387 -8.27 -9.76 0.68
CA ARG A 387 -7.60 -10.97 1.12
C ARG A 387 -6.41 -10.64 1.98
N VAL A 388 -6.30 -11.32 3.11
CA VAL A 388 -5.23 -11.13 4.09
C VAL A 388 -4.71 -12.49 4.52
N CYS A 389 -3.42 -12.67 4.51
CA CYS A 389 -2.78 -13.89 4.97
C CYS A 389 -1.70 -13.58 6.02
N GLY A 390 -1.77 -14.26 7.15
CA GLY A 390 -0.70 -14.28 8.14
C GLY A 390 0.37 -15.31 7.77
N ARG A 391 1.19 -15.71 8.74
CA ARG A 391 2.16 -16.79 8.53
C ARG A 391 1.48 -18.01 7.93
N ALA A 392 2.01 -18.52 6.82
CA ALA A 392 1.46 -19.62 6.05
C ALA A 392 2.57 -20.43 5.37
N ASP A 393 2.26 -21.64 4.93
CA ASP A 393 3.04 -22.34 3.92
C ASP A 393 2.66 -21.85 2.49
N SER A 394 3.38 -22.33 1.49
CA SER A 394 3.15 -21.91 0.10
C SER A 394 1.76 -22.31 -0.41
N VAL A 395 1.19 -23.41 0.07
CA VAL A 395 -0.13 -23.90 -0.36
C VAL A 395 -1.24 -23.00 0.19
N LEU A 396 -1.22 -22.72 1.50
CA LEU A 396 -2.19 -21.84 2.14
C LEU A 396 -2.08 -20.41 1.57
N SER A 397 -0.85 -19.91 1.38
CA SER A 397 -0.64 -18.60 0.75
C SER A 397 -1.26 -18.54 -0.64
N GLN A 398 -1.04 -19.55 -1.47
CA GLN A 398 -1.62 -19.65 -2.82
C GLN A 398 -3.15 -19.71 -2.80
N ILE A 399 -3.76 -20.39 -1.83
CA ILE A 399 -5.22 -20.47 -1.71
C ILE A 399 -5.83 -19.13 -1.31
N ILE A 400 -5.20 -18.41 -0.39
CA ILE A 400 -5.73 -17.15 0.13
C ILE A 400 -5.43 -15.98 -0.80
N LEU A 401 -4.17 -15.84 -1.23
CA LEU A 401 -3.67 -14.64 -1.94
C LEU A 401 -3.54 -14.84 -3.46
N ASP A 402 -3.75 -16.05 -3.97
CA ASP A 402 -3.44 -16.48 -5.35
C ASP A 402 -1.92 -16.35 -5.70
N ASN A 403 -1.06 -16.26 -4.66
CA ASN A 403 0.41 -16.23 -4.78
C ASN A 403 1.09 -16.76 -3.50
N THR A 404 2.43 -16.88 -3.51
CA THR A 404 3.22 -17.44 -2.40
C THR A 404 3.78 -16.38 -1.44
N SER A 405 3.39 -15.12 -1.57
CA SER A 405 4.01 -14.00 -0.87
C SER A 405 3.93 -14.08 0.65
N ALA A 406 2.87 -14.66 1.24
CA ALA A 406 2.81 -14.84 2.68
C ALA A 406 3.86 -15.83 3.20
N ALA A 407 4.13 -16.92 2.46
CA ALA A 407 5.15 -17.89 2.80
C ALA A 407 6.57 -17.33 2.67
N GLU A 408 6.79 -16.42 1.73
CA GLU A 408 8.09 -15.84 1.41
C GLU A 408 8.44 -14.63 2.27
N GLN A 409 7.46 -13.77 2.57
CA GLN A 409 7.71 -12.46 3.19
C GLN A 409 7.41 -12.41 4.69
N ILE A 410 6.61 -13.36 5.22
CA ILE A 410 6.30 -13.38 6.66
C ILE A 410 7.25 -14.35 7.37
N PRO A 411 8.10 -13.88 8.31
CA PRO A 411 8.96 -14.76 9.09
C PRO A 411 8.17 -15.79 9.89
N LYS A 412 8.74 -16.99 10.07
CA LYS A 412 8.08 -18.10 10.76
C LYS A 412 7.79 -17.84 12.24
N ASP A 413 8.53 -16.97 12.87
CA ASP A 413 8.38 -16.55 14.26
C ASP A 413 7.51 -15.30 14.43
N ALA A 414 7.18 -14.60 13.33
CA ALA A 414 6.34 -13.40 13.40
C ALA A 414 4.89 -13.75 13.73
N ARG A 415 4.39 -13.18 14.82
CA ARG A 415 2.97 -13.26 15.24
C ARG A 415 2.29 -11.95 14.97
N GLY A 416 1.03 -12.00 14.52
CA GLY A 416 0.27 -10.81 14.18
C GLY A 416 0.81 -10.05 12.95
N ARG A 417 1.75 -10.66 12.20
CA ARG A 417 2.23 -10.15 10.93
C ARG A 417 1.40 -10.72 9.81
N PHE A 418 0.94 -9.84 8.92
CA PHE A 418 0.06 -10.18 7.80
C PHE A 418 0.52 -9.53 6.52
N ILE A 419 0.03 -10.05 5.40
CA ILE A 419 0.17 -9.46 4.07
C ILE A 419 -1.19 -9.43 3.38
N THR A 420 -1.51 -8.35 2.73
CA THR A 420 -2.72 -8.19 1.92
C THR A 420 -2.52 -8.73 0.51
N GLY A 421 -3.61 -8.92 -0.24
CA GLY A 421 -3.56 -9.40 -1.62
C GLY A 421 -2.78 -8.48 -2.58
N ASP A 422 -2.63 -7.19 -2.26
CA ASP A 422 -1.80 -6.22 -3.01
C ASP A 422 -0.31 -6.23 -2.60
N GLY A 423 0.07 -7.12 -1.67
CA GLY A 423 1.46 -7.27 -1.23
C GLY A 423 1.88 -6.33 -0.10
N THR A 424 0.95 -5.63 0.55
CA THR A 424 1.27 -4.76 1.68
C THR A 424 1.45 -5.57 2.95
N VAL A 425 2.67 -5.61 3.50
CA VAL A 425 2.97 -6.26 4.79
C VAL A 425 2.66 -5.30 5.93
N PHE A 426 2.02 -5.81 6.97
CA PHE A 426 1.65 -5.01 8.15
C PHE A 426 1.66 -5.82 9.45
N GLN A 427 1.78 -5.12 10.57
CA GLN A 427 1.56 -5.66 11.91
C GLN A 427 0.12 -5.35 12.33
N GLY A 428 -0.67 -6.39 12.61
CA GLY A 428 -2.04 -6.25 13.11
C GLY A 428 -2.08 -5.68 14.52
N TYR A 429 -3.13 -4.90 14.82
CA TYR A 429 -3.37 -4.46 16.18
C TYR A 429 -3.82 -5.60 17.07
N LEU A 430 -3.35 -5.60 18.31
CA LEU A 430 -3.81 -6.48 19.36
C LEU A 430 -4.90 -5.77 20.16
N PHE A 431 -6.11 -6.27 20.07
CA PHE A 431 -7.27 -5.81 20.80
C PHE A 431 -7.44 -6.62 22.09
N ASP A 432 -7.76 -5.92 23.16
CA ASP A 432 -8.10 -6.53 24.45
C ASP A 432 -9.62 -6.74 24.53
N GLU A 433 -10.05 -8.00 24.56
CA GLU A 433 -11.46 -8.38 24.53
C GLU A 433 -12.24 -7.95 25.81
N GLU A 434 -11.56 -7.63 26.91
CA GLU A 434 -12.19 -7.09 28.12
C GLU A 434 -12.75 -5.68 27.91
N GLN A 435 -12.33 -5.01 26.83
CA GLN A 435 -12.77 -3.66 26.46
C GLN A 435 -13.99 -3.65 25.50
N LEU A 436 -14.47 -4.82 25.07
CA LEU A 436 -15.67 -4.95 24.24
C LEU A 436 -16.94 -4.77 25.12
#